data_73d858e0e07bedb6c8604a3636b08054
#
_entry.id   73d858e0e07bedb6c8604a3636b08054
#
_cell.length_a   1.000
_cell.length_b   1.000
_cell.length_c   1.000
_cell.angle_alpha   90.00
_cell.angle_beta   90.00
_cell.angle_gamma   90.00
#
_symmetry.space_group_name_H-M   'P 1'
#
loop_
_entity.id
_entity.type
_entity.pdbx_description
1 polymer ?
#
loop_
_entity_poly.entity_id
_entity_poly.type
_entity_poly.pdbx_seq_one_letter_code
_entity_poly.pdbx_strand_id
1 'polypeptide(L)'
;MEDITRLTVHELVEKLNKNELSSEEIVKAYKARIEDKEKDVKAFITTTLDEAEKEAVKADEERKNGAKSGFAGVPIGIKDNLCTNGVKTTCASKMLENFVAPYDATVVEKLKEQDIISLGKLNMDEFAMGSSTENSAMQITHNPWNLNKVPGGSSGGSAAAVAADMVPWALGSDTGGSIREPSSFCGVVGLKPTYGLVSRYGLVAFASSLDQVGPITKDVTDCAMLLNLIAGHDEKDSTSYNLEKKDYTKSLKNDVKGLRIGVPKEFFGEGINAEVKAKLEEAIEKYKEMGAIVEECSLDVAEYALATYYIIACAEASSNLGRFDGIRYGYRAKDYKNLKELFVNSRSEAFGPEVKRRIILGTYVLSSGYYDAYYKKAQKVRTFVKKEFDKNFEKYDVLLTPVAPTTAFGIGEKSNNPLEMYLADICTVSINIAGVPAISIPCGVDSKGMPIGMQLIGKRFDEETILNAAYTFEQKEKFREKYKPEFKKGE
;
A
#
# COMPACT_ATOMS: atom_id res chain seq x y z
N MET A 1 0.85 -17.66 27.84
CA MET A 1 0.11 -17.89 26.59
C MET A 1 0.79 -17.09 25.50
N GLU A 2 0.96 -17.69 24.34
CA GLU A 2 1.46 -17.01 23.15
C GLU A 2 0.47 -15.90 22.75
N ASP A 3 1.01 -14.72 22.38
CA ASP A 3 0.15 -13.60 21.95
C ASP A 3 -0.35 -13.86 20.54
N ILE A 4 -1.61 -14.30 20.41
CA ILE A 4 -2.26 -14.64 19.14
C ILE A 4 -2.11 -13.53 18.11
N THR A 5 -2.18 -12.26 18.53
CA THR A 5 -2.13 -11.12 17.60
C THR A 5 -0.76 -10.94 16.96
N ARG A 6 0.31 -11.51 17.56
CA ARG A 6 1.66 -11.48 16.99
C ARG A 6 1.93 -12.55 15.93
N LEU A 7 1.11 -13.58 15.87
CA LEU A 7 1.24 -14.64 14.87
C LEU A 7 1.09 -14.06 13.45
N THR A 8 1.81 -14.66 12.51
CA THR A 8 1.65 -14.42 11.08
C THR A 8 0.40 -15.15 10.57
N VAL A 9 -0.05 -14.84 9.36
CA VAL A 9 -1.23 -15.51 8.81
C VAL A 9 -0.96 -16.99 8.57
N HIS A 10 0.22 -17.34 8.05
CA HIS A 10 0.55 -18.76 7.83
C HIS A 10 0.60 -19.55 9.14
N GLU A 11 1.08 -18.96 10.25
CA GLU A 11 1.02 -19.58 11.58
C GLU A 11 -0.41 -19.71 12.10
N LEU A 12 -1.27 -18.67 11.91
CA LEU A 12 -2.70 -18.74 12.25
C LEU A 12 -3.42 -19.85 11.47
N VAL A 13 -3.17 -19.94 10.15
CA VAL A 13 -3.74 -20.98 9.28
C VAL A 13 -3.29 -22.38 9.73
N GLU A 14 -2.01 -22.55 10.08
CA GLU A 14 -1.50 -23.81 10.60
C GLU A 14 -2.21 -24.23 11.88
N LYS A 15 -2.34 -23.31 12.86
CA LYS A 15 -3.02 -23.57 14.14
C LYS A 15 -4.51 -23.84 13.97
N LEU A 16 -5.21 -23.10 13.06
CA LEU A 16 -6.60 -23.38 12.71
C LEU A 16 -6.77 -24.78 12.12
N ASN A 17 -5.89 -25.17 11.18
CA ASN A 17 -5.96 -26.48 10.54
C ASN A 17 -5.66 -27.65 11.51
N LYS A 18 -4.86 -27.41 12.55
CA LYS A 18 -4.58 -28.36 13.63
C LYS A 18 -5.63 -28.35 14.75
N ASN A 19 -6.63 -27.46 14.69
CA ASN A 19 -7.60 -27.20 15.76
C ASN A 19 -6.92 -26.77 17.09
N GLU A 20 -5.76 -26.11 17.02
CA GLU A 20 -5.06 -25.52 18.17
C GLU A 20 -5.64 -24.16 18.55
N LEU A 21 -6.25 -23.47 17.58
CA LEU A 21 -6.99 -22.23 17.74
C LEU A 21 -8.32 -22.32 16.95
N SER A 22 -9.32 -21.60 17.44
CA SER A 22 -10.57 -21.33 16.72
C SER A 22 -10.55 -19.93 16.08
N SER A 23 -11.35 -19.72 15.06
CA SER A 23 -11.56 -18.39 14.46
C SER A 23 -12.12 -17.40 15.48
N GLU A 24 -13.01 -17.86 16.35
CA GLU A 24 -13.59 -17.06 17.43
C GLU A 24 -12.51 -16.54 18.40
N GLU A 25 -11.55 -17.39 18.81
CA GLU A 25 -10.42 -16.98 19.66
C GLU A 25 -9.53 -15.94 18.95
N ILE A 26 -9.24 -16.15 17.66
CA ILE A 26 -8.44 -15.24 16.86
C ILE A 26 -9.12 -13.87 16.77
N VAL A 27 -10.39 -13.82 16.35
CA VAL A 27 -11.13 -12.55 16.17
C VAL A 27 -11.29 -11.83 17.50
N LYS A 28 -11.55 -12.52 18.61
CA LYS A 28 -11.61 -11.93 19.97
C LYS A 28 -10.25 -11.32 20.38
N ALA A 29 -9.15 -11.99 20.07
CA ALA A 29 -7.81 -11.47 20.37
C ALA A 29 -7.53 -10.17 19.59
N TYR A 30 -7.83 -10.15 18.28
CA TYR A 30 -7.68 -8.94 17.48
C TYR A 30 -8.65 -7.83 17.87
N LYS A 31 -9.92 -8.14 18.23
CA LYS A 31 -10.88 -7.16 18.78
C LYS A 31 -10.31 -6.49 20.03
N ALA A 32 -9.86 -7.26 21.00
CA ALA A 32 -9.23 -6.71 22.22
C ALA A 32 -8.00 -5.86 21.90
N ARG A 33 -7.19 -6.27 20.93
CA ARG A 33 -6.01 -5.51 20.49
C ARG A 33 -6.40 -4.18 19.84
N ILE A 34 -7.42 -4.16 19.00
CA ILE A 34 -7.95 -2.95 18.38
C ILE A 34 -8.50 -2.01 19.45
N GLU A 35 -9.33 -2.49 20.37
CA GLU A 35 -9.90 -1.68 21.46
C GLU A 35 -8.83 -1.05 22.36
N ASP A 36 -7.70 -1.74 22.58
CA ASP A 36 -6.56 -1.20 23.34
C ASP A 36 -5.76 -0.15 22.55
N LYS A 37 -5.46 -0.39 21.26
CA LYS A 37 -4.48 0.40 20.50
C LYS A 37 -5.08 1.47 19.61
N GLU A 38 -6.35 1.37 19.21
CA GLU A 38 -6.98 2.32 18.26
C GLU A 38 -7.00 3.75 18.79
N LYS A 39 -7.14 3.94 20.09
CA LYS A 39 -7.10 5.27 20.75
C LYS A 39 -5.78 6.04 20.50
N ASP A 40 -4.66 5.29 20.34
CA ASP A 40 -3.32 5.85 20.15
C ASP A 40 -2.91 5.85 18.68
N VAL A 41 -3.18 4.76 17.95
CA VAL A 41 -2.74 4.56 16.55
C VAL A 41 -3.70 5.21 15.54
N LYS A 42 -5.02 5.14 15.80
CA LYS A 42 -6.05 5.69 14.90
C LYS A 42 -5.96 5.16 13.46
N ALA A 43 -5.87 3.84 13.36
CA ALA A 43 -5.70 3.15 12.09
C ALA A 43 -7.02 2.88 11.34
N PHE A 44 -8.17 2.82 12.06
CA PHE A 44 -9.46 2.49 11.48
C PHE A 44 -10.35 3.73 11.29
N ILE A 45 -11.06 3.81 10.17
CA ILE A 45 -12.18 4.75 9.97
C ILE A 45 -13.49 4.10 10.41
N THR A 46 -13.67 2.83 10.07
CA THR A 46 -14.86 2.06 10.42
C THR A 46 -14.43 0.67 10.87
N THR A 47 -14.90 0.22 12.01
CA THR A 47 -14.73 -1.17 12.47
C THR A 47 -15.98 -1.99 12.18
N THR A 48 -15.80 -3.29 11.90
CA THR A 48 -16.86 -4.28 11.67
C THR A 48 -16.76 -5.44 12.67
N LEU A 49 -16.33 -5.15 13.90
CA LEU A 49 -15.94 -6.16 14.89
C LEU A 49 -17.09 -7.06 15.34
N ASP A 50 -18.30 -6.50 15.51
CA ASP A 50 -19.45 -7.28 15.94
C ASP A 50 -19.92 -8.27 14.85
N GLU A 51 -19.80 -7.88 13.58
CA GLU A 51 -20.06 -8.77 12.45
C GLU A 51 -18.94 -9.84 12.33
N ALA A 52 -17.68 -9.41 12.53
CA ALA A 52 -16.53 -10.31 12.49
C ALA A 52 -16.62 -11.43 13.55
N GLU A 53 -17.14 -11.15 14.76
CA GLU A 53 -17.38 -12.18 15.78
C GLU A 53 -18.42 -13.21 15.31
N LYS A 54 -19.49 -12.77 14.65
CA LYS A 54 -20.52 -13.68 14.11
C LYS A 54 -19.99 -14.54 12.97
N GLU A 55 -19.22 -13.92 12.06
CA GLU A 55 -18.56 -14.62 10.96
C GLU A 55 -17.54 -15.63 11.47
N ALA A 56 -16.82 -15.34 12.56
CA ALA A 56 -15.87 -16.27 13.17
C ALA A 56 -16.53 -17.53 13.72
N VAL A 57 -17.66 -17.39 14.45
CA VAL A 57 -18.44 -18.54 14.92
C VAL A 57 -18.89 -19.40 13.76
N LYS A 58 -19.40 -18.77 12.67
CA LYS A 58 -19.83 -19.49 11.46
C LYS A 58 -18.66 -20.21 10.79
N ALA A 59 -17.48 -19.57 10.68
CA ALA A 59 -16.30 -20.19 10.11
C ALA A 59 -15.85 -21.42 10.90
N ASP A 60 -15.91 -21.38 12.23
CA ASP A 60 -15.60 -22.55 13.10
C ASP A 60 -16.60 -23.70 12.91
N GLU A 61 -17.89 -23.41 12.70
CA GLU A 61 -18.89 -24.42 12.36
C GLU A 61 -18.62 -25.04 10.98
N GLU A 62 -18.30 -24.22 9.98
CA GLU A 62 -17.98 -24.68 8.63
C GLU A 62 -16.69 -25.52 8.60
N ARG A 63 -15.68 -25.19 9.41
CA ARG A 63 -14.46 -26.01 9.57
C ARG A 63 -14.77 -27.40 10.12
N LYS A 64 -15.64 -27.50 11.13
CA LYS A 64 -16.09 -28.80 11.65
C LYS A 64 -16.77 -29.67 10.59
N ASN A 65 -17.41 -29.04 9.61
CA ASN A 65 -18.10 -29.67 8.49
C ASN A 65 -17.24 -29.83 7.21
N GLY A 66 -15.93 -29.56 7.29
CA GLY A 66 -15.01 -29.68 6.17
C GLY A 66 -14.98 -28.41 5.30
N ALA A 67 -14.60 -27.26 5.89
CA ALA A 67 -14.47 -25.98 5.19
C ALA A 67 -13.67 -26.10 3.88
N LYS A 68 -14.12 -25.38 2.84
CA LYS A 68 -13.50 -25.40 1.51
C LYS A 68 -12.14 -24.69 1.47
N SER A 69 -11.91 -23.70 2.33
CA SER A 69 -10.69 -22.88 2.35
C SER A 69 -9.90 -23.07 3.65
N GLY A 70 -8.58 -23.22 3.52
CA GLY A 70 -7.67 -23.19 4.66
C GLY A 70 -7.62 -21.83 5.36
N PHE A 71 -8.08 -20.74 4.72
CA PHE A 71 -8.09 -19.38 5.25
C PHE A 71 -9.40 -19.03 5.98
N ALA A 72 -10.43 -19.90 5.94
CA ALA A 72 -11.71 -19.61 6.56
C ALA A 72 -11.54 -19.16 8.01
N GLY A 73 -12.08 -17.98 8.34
CA GLY A 73 -12.02 -17.42 9.67
C GLY A 73 -10.76 -16.60 10.00
N VAL A 74 -9.83 -16.42 9.05
CA VAL A 74 -8.67 -15.53 9.22
C VAL A 74 -9.11 -14.08 9.04
N PRO A 75 -8.79 -13.16 9.97
CA PRO A 75 -9.19 -11.76 9.84
C PRO A 75 -8.27 -10.95 8.92
N ILE A 76 -8.81 -9.84 8.34
CA ILE A 76 -8.08 -8.89 7.49
C ILE A 76 -8.54 -7.45 7.72
N GLY A 77 -7.62 -6.48 7.48
CA GLY A 77 -7.95 -5.06 7.36
C GLY A 77 -8.03 -4.60 5.90
N ILE A 78 -8.96 -3.72 5.56
CA ILE A 78 -9.22 -3.28 4.18
C ILE A 78 -9.07 -1.77 4.07
N LYS A 79 -8.18 -1.27 3.21
CA LYS A 79 -8.04 0.18 2.97
C LYS A 79 -9.37 0.80 2.54
N ASP A 80 -9.67 2.01 3.03
CA ASP A 80 -11.00 2.60 2.90
C ASP A 80 -11.35 3.18 1.51
N ASN A 81 -10.55 2.90 0.50
CA ASN A 81 -10.88 3.13 -0.91
C ASN A 81 -11.29 1.88 -1.69
N LEU A 82 -11.37 0.72 -1.03
CA LEU A 82 -11.86 -0.52 -1.59
C LEU A 82 -13.34 -0.71 -1.21
N CYS A 83 -14.23 -0.70 -2.18
CA CYS A 83 -15.66 -0.91 -1.97
C CYS A 83 -15.90 -2.23 -1.26
N THR A 84 -16.65 -2.17 -0.14
CA THR A 84 -17.04 -3.31 0.65
C THR A 84 -18.54 -3.24 0.86
N ASN A 85 -19.28 -4.17 0.25
CA ASN A 85 -20.74 -4.15 0.23
C ASN A 85 -21.34 -4.06 1.64
N GLY A 86 -22.24 -3.11 1.82
CA GLY A 86 -22.91 -2.84 3.10
C GLY A 86 -22.06 -2.09 4.13
N VAL A 87 -20.78 -1.78 3.82
CA VAL A 87 -19.86 -1.08 4.72
C VAL A 87 -19.52 0.30 4.17
N LYS A 88 -19.37 1.29 5.06
CA LYS A 88 -18.91 2.62 4.67
C LYS A 88 -17.57 2.52 3.92
N THR A 89 -17.47 3.25 2.81
CA THR A 89 -16.24 3.38 2.01
C THR A 89 -16.04 4.86 1.70
N THR A 90 -15.30 5.55 2.56
CA THR A 90 -15.26 7.01 2.60
C THR A 90 -14.09 7.61 1.83
N CYS A 91 -13.07 6.82 1.49
CA CYS A 91 -11.79 7.31 0.97
C CYS A 91 -11.16 8.39 1.86
N ALA A 92 -11.43 8.33 3.17
CA ALA A 92 -11.02 9.34 4.16
C ALA A 92 -11.43 10.77 3.79
N SER A 93 -12.54 10.94 3.04
CA SER A 93 -13.05 12.22 2.54
C SER A 93 -14.44 12.54 3.08
N LYS A 94 -14.67 13.80 3.42
CA LYS A 94 -16.01 14.30 3.72
C LYS A 94 -16.95 14.11 2.54
N MET A 95 -16.43 14.07 1.31
CA MET A 95 -17.23 13.81 0.09
C MET A 95 -17.99 12.48 0.16
N LEU A 96 -17.41 11.44 0.76
CA LEU A 96 -17.97 10.10 0.87
C LEU A 96 -18.24 9.65 2.33
N GLU A 97 -18.23 10.56 3.31
CA GLU A 97 -18.33 10.20 4.75
C GLU A 97 -19.55 9.32 5.10
N ASN A 98 -20.63 9.42 4.32
CA ASN A 98 -21.86 8.68 4.49
C ASN A 98 -22.11 7.63 3.39
N PHE A 99 -21.15 7.42 2.51
CA PHE A 99 -21.31 6.48 1.41
C PHE A 99 -21.13 5.04 1.90
N VAL A 100 -22.19 4.25 1.78
CA VAL A 100 -22.17 2.79 1.99
C VAL A 100 -22.09 2.16 0.62
N ALA A 101 -21.05 1.34 0.38
CA ALA A 101 -20.83 0.71 -0.91
C ALA A 101 -21.92 -0.34 -1.21
N PRO A 102 -22.58 -0.30 -2.40
CA PRO A 102 -23.63 -1.24 -2.77
C PRO A 102 -23.09 -2.53 -3.42
N TYR A 103 -21.78 -2.68 -3.53
CA TYR A 103 -21.10 -3.84 -4.12
C TYR A 103 -19.69 -3.98 -3.53
N ASP A 104 -19.11 -5.16 -3.70
CA ASP A 104 -17.73 -5.44 -3.32
C ASP A 104 -16.75 -5.10 -4.46
N ALA A 105 -15.54 -4.65 -4.12
CA ALA A 105 -14.42 -4.71 -5.02
C ALA A 105 -14.05 -6.17 -5.32
N THR A 106 -13.56 -6.47 -6.52
CA THR A 106 -13.17 -7.85 -6.89
C THR A 106 -12.19 -8.48 -5.90
N VAL A 107 -11.25 -7.71 -5.35
CA VAL A 107 -10.35 -8.23 -4.32
C VAL A 107 -11.08 -8.58 -3.03
N VAL A 108 -12.15 -7.87 -2.69
CA VAL A 108 -13.00 -8.17 -1.52
C VAL A 108 -13.89 -9.38 -1.79
N GLU A 109 -14.47 -9.51 -3.00
CA GLU A 109 -15.19 -10.71 -3.43
C GLU A 109 -14.31 -11.96 -3.27
N LYS A 110 -13.07 -11.91 -3.79
CA LYS A 110 -12.11 -13.02 -3.69
C LYS A 110 -11.74 -13.40 -2.25
N LEU A 111 -11.62 -12.41 -1.36
CA LEU A 111 -11.38 -12.68 0.07
C LEU A 111 -12.58 -13.34 0.74
N LYS A 112 -13.80 -12.88 0.43
CA LYS A 112 -15.05 -13.49 0.94
C LYS A 112 -15.26 -14.92 0.42
N GLU A 113 -14.86 -15.23 -0.82
CA GLU A 113 -14.88 -16.59 -1.38
C GLU A 113 -13.96 -17.56 -0.60
N GLN A 114 -13.01 -17.03 0.18
CA GLN A 114 -12.14 -17.80 1.05
C GLN A 114 -12.56 -17.73 2.53
N ASP A 115 -13.74 -17.19 2.83
CA ASP A 115 -14.29 -16.99 4.17
C ASP A 115 -13.33 -16.18 5.09
N ILE A 116 -12.59 -15.23 4.51
CA ILE A 116 -11.73 -14.28 5.22
C ILE A 116 -12.58 -13.15 5.79
N ILE A 117 -12.37 -12.84 7.06
CA ILE A 117 -13.21 -11.95 7.86
C ILE A 117 -12.68 -10.54 7.87
N SER A 118 -13.47 -9.55 7.46
CA SER A 118 -13.09 -8.14 7.55
C SER A 118 -13.23 -7.61 8.98
N LEU A 119 -12.16 -7.03 9.54
CA LEU A 119 -12.21 -6.31 10.82
C LEU A 119 -12.60 -4.85 10.67
N GLY A 120 -12.58 -4.32 9.43
CA GLY A 120 -12.99 -2.96 9.14
C GLY A 120 -12.18 -2.27 8.06
N LYS A 121 -12.42 -0.95 7.93
CA LYS A 121 -11.89 -0.06 6.92
C LYS A 121 -10.77 0.81 7.52
N LEU A 122 -9.60 0.75 6.89
CA LEU A 122 -8.37 1.35 7.38
C LEU A 122 -8.15 2.75 6.80
N ASN A 123 -7.69 3.66 7.65
CA ASN A 123 -7.47 5.06 7.33
C ASN A 123 -6.42 5.26 6.23
N MET A 124 -6.52 6.39 5.56
CA MET A 124 -5.71 6.71 4.40
C MET A 124 -5.65 8.23 4.15
N ASP A 125 -4.76 8.71 3.32
CA ASP A 125 -4.88 10.06 2.78
C ASP A 125 -6.11 10.17 1.88
N GLU A 126 -6.78 11.31 1.91
CA GLU A 126 -8.02 11.57 1.18
C GLU A 126 -7.89 11.21 -0.31
N PHE A 127 -8.75 10.32 -0.83
CA PHE A 127 -8.73 9.77 -2.20
C PHE A 127 -7.37 9.24 -2.63
N ALA A 128 -6.58 8.70 -1.69
CA ALA A 128 -5.21 8.20 -1.91
C ALA A 128 -4.21 9.29 -2.36
N MET A 129 -4.48 10.56 -2.05
CA MET A 129 -3.67 11.72 -2.41
C MET A 129 -2.88 12.23 -1.21
N GLY A 130 -1.69 11.70 -1.01
CA GLY A 130 -0.77 12.05 0.05
C GLY A 130 0.24 10.93 0.32
N SER A 131 1.23 11.24 1.16
CA SER A 131 2.33 10.35 1.51
C SER A 131 2.56 10.26 3.02
N SER A 132 1.55 10.65 3.85
CA SER A 132 1.69 10.68 5.31
C SER A 132 0.47 10.23 6.09
N THR A 133 -0.70 10.10 5.45
CA THR A 133 -2.01 9.85 6.07
C THR A 133 -2.48 11.00 6.98
N GLU A 134 -1.92 12.21 6.78
CA GLU A 134 -2.36 13.45 7.44
C GLU A 134 -3.52 14.12 6.70
N ASN A 135 -3.73 13.83 5.41
CA ASN A 135 -4.80 14.40 4.59
C ASN A 135 -6.16 13.74 4.80
N SER A 136 -6.31 12.86 5.77
CA SER A 136 -7.60 12.26 6.13
C SER A 136 -8.55 13.30 6.72
N ALA A 137 -9.79 13.36 6.22
CA ALA A 137 -10.86 14.18 6.82
C ALA A 137 -11.43 13.55 8.10
N MET A 138 -11.07 12.29 8.41
CA MET A 138 -11.62 11.54 9.55
C MET A 138 -10.73 11.68 10.78
N GLN A 139 -9.45 11.30 10.66
CA GLN A 139 -8.46 11.36 11.75
C GLN A 139 -7.05 11.21 11.19
N ILE A 140 -6.04 11.60 11.97
CA ILE A 140 -4.62 11.39 11.65
C ILE A 140 -4.18 10.07 12.26
N THR A 141 -3.62 9.18 11.45
CA THR A 141 -3.02 7.93 11.91
C THR A 141 -1.60 8.17 12.42
N HIS A 142 -1.26 7.56 13.55
CA HIS A 142 0.04 7.65 14.18
C HIS A 142 0.89 6.40 13.90
N ASN A 143 2.20 6.58 13.78
CA ASN A 143 3.13 5.46 13.59
C ASN A 143 3.32 4.68 14.91
N PRO A 144 3.10 3.36 14.93
CA PRO A 144 3.25 2.54 16.16
C PRO A 144 4.67 2.53 16.74
N TRP A 145 5.70 2.81 15.94
CA TRP A 145 7.09 2.91 16.41
C TRP A 145 7.34 4.19 17.21
N ASN A 146 6.69 5.28 16.82
CA ASN A 146 6.70 6.55 17.55
C ASN A 146 5.42 7.32 17.21
N LEU A 147 4.55 7.50 18.21
CA LEU A 147 3.23 8.13 18.04
C LEU A 147 3.27 9.62 17.62
N ASN A 148 4.44 10.27 17.65
CA ASN A 148 4.63 11.64 17.14
C ASN A 148 5.02 11.67 15.65
N LYS A 149 5.15 10.50 15.02
CA LYS A 149 5.57 10.34 13.63
C LYS A 149 4.42 9.88 12.74
N VAL A 150 4.53 10.21 11.44
CA VAL A 150 3.59 9.74 10.42
C VAL A 150 3.81 8.25 10.10
N PRO A 151 2.77 7.50 9.76
CA PRO A 151 2.90 6.11 9.31
C PRO A 151 3.33 6.00 7.84
N GLY A 152 3.47 7.13 7.13
CA GLY A 152 3.53 7.18 5.68
C GLY A 152 2.14 7.12 5.04
N GLY A 153 2.06 7.16 3.73
CA GLY A 153 0.80 7.20 3.00
C GLY A 153 0.92 6.80 1.52
N SER A 154 -0.24 6.67 0.91
CA SER A 154 -1.60 6.89 1.42
C SER A 154 -2.20 5.69 2.18
N SER A 155 -1.58 4.50 2.24
CA SER A 155 -2.08 3.34 3.00
C SER A 155 -1.55 3.29 4.44
N GLY A 156 -1.43 4.46 5.11
CA GLY A 156 -0.82 4.55 6.44
C GLY A 156 -1.60 3.79 7.51
N GLY A 157 -2.93 3.82 7.48
CA GLY A 157 -3.76 3.02 8.38
C GLY A 157 -3.54 1.51 8.19
N SER A 158 -3.37 1.04 6.95
CA SER A 158 -3.09 -0.37 6.67
C SER A 158 -1.73 -0.80 7.22
N ALA A 159 -0.68 -0.02 6.99
CA ALA A 159 0.66 -0.33 7.49
C ALA A 159 0.74 -0.22 9.01
N ALA A 160 0.15 0.82 9.60
CA ALA A 160 0.11 1.01 11.05
C ALA A 160 -0.67 -0.10 11.76
N ALA A 161 -1.82 -0.54 11.22
CA ALA A 161 -2.62 -1.62 11.81
C ALA A 161 -1.85 -2.96 11.81
N VAL A 162 -1.13 -3.29 10.73
CA VAL A 162 -0.29 -4.49 10.67
C VAL A 162 0.89 -4.38 11.64
N ALA A 163 1.60 -3.24 11.65
CA ALA A 163 2.73 -3.01 12.55
C ALA A 163 2.34 -3.03 14.04
N ALA A 164 1.11 -2.59 14.37
CA ALA A 164 0.58 -2.58 15.72
C ALA A 164 -0.04 -3.92 16.14
N ASP A 165 0.03 -4.96 15.32
CA ASP A 165 -0.66 -6.24 15.53
C ASP A 165 -2.19 -6.11 15.72
N MET A 166 -2.82 -5.08 15.13
CA MET A 166 -4.27 -4.85 15.15
C MET A 166 -4.99 -5.66 14.06
N VAL A 167 -4.27 -6.04 13.03
CA VAL A 167 -4.68 -6.99 11.99
C VAL A 167 -3.50 -7.87 11.60
N PRO A 168 -3.70 -9.13 11.19
CA PRO A 168 -2.58 -9.98 10.77
C PRO A 168 -1.99 -9.57 9.42
N TRP A 169 -2.81 -9.09 8.51
CA TRP A 169 -2.50 -8.55 7.20
C TRP A 169 -3.54 -7.51 6.77
N ALA A 170 -3.24 -6.77 5.70
CA ALA A 170 -4.15 -5.76 5.16
C ALA A 170 -4.03 -5.62 3.63
N LEU A 171 -5.08 -5.11 3.00
CA LEU A 171 -5.01 -4.57 1.64
C LEU A 171 -4.68 -3.09 1.69
N GLY A 172 -3.79 -2.68 0.76
CA GLY A 172 -3.49 -1.29 0.44
C GLY A 172 -3.73 -0.99 -1.04
N SER A 173 -3.46 0.26 -1.43
CA SER A 173 -3.38 0.67 -2.84
C SER A 173 -2.15 1.53 -3.06
N ASP A 174 -1.52 1.43 -4.23
CA ASP A 174 -0.27 2.10 -4.57
C ASP A 174 -0.40 2.75 -5.95
N THR A 175 -0.35 4.07 -5.98
CA THR A 175 -0.40 4.88 -7.21
C THR A 175 0.96 5.52 -7.51
N GLY A 176 1.72 5.84 -6.45
CA GLY A 176 3.04 6.45 -6.54
C GLY A 176 4.00 6.01 -5.43
N GLY A 177 3.65 4.98 -4.64
CA GLY A 177 4.41 4.52 -3.47
C GLY A 177 3.53 4.14 -2.29
N SER A 178 2.22 4.31 -2.42
CA SER A 178 1.28 4.31 -1.29
C SER A 178 1.03 2.95 -0.59
N ILE A 179 1.67 1.87 -0.99
CA ILE A 179 1.84 0.63 -0.22
C ILE A 179 3.25 0.57 0.36
N ARG A 180 4.26 0.85 -0.48
CA ARG A 180 5.67 0.61 -0.18
C ARG A 180 6.21 1.59 0.85
N GLU A 181 5.91 2.89 0.71
CA GLU A 181 6.36 3.92 1.65
C GLU A 181 5.81 3.70 3.06
N PRO A 182 4.48 3.57 3.29
CA PRO A 182 3.98 3.32 4.63
C PRO A 182 4.46 1.97 5.20
N SER A 183 4.68 0.96 4.37
CA SER A 183 5.30 -0.29 4.82
C SER A 183 6.73 -0.09 5.29
N SER A 184 7.53 0.73 4.61
CA SER A 184 8.87 1.13 5.04
C SER A 184 8.85 1.86 6.37
N PHE A 185 7.99 2.87 6.52
CA PHE A 185 7.91 3.70 7.73
C PHE A 185 7.37 2.94 8.94
N CYS A 186 6.55 1.92 8.73
CA CYS A 186 5.98 1.09 9.78
C CYS A 186 6.72 -0.24 10.00
N GLY A 187 7.78 -0.54 9.24
CA GLY A 187 8.60 -1.75 9.42
C GLY A 187 7.85 -3.05 9.09
N VAL A 188 7.01 -3.03 8.07
CA VAL A 188 6.23 -4.18 7.57
C VAL A 188 6.53 -4.44 6.09
N VAL A 189 6.04 -5.54 5.56
CA VAL A 189 6.20 -5.91 4.15
C VAL A 189 5.07 -5.33 3.32
N GLY A 190 5.39 -4.70 2.19
CA GLY A 190 4.38 -4.15 1.27
C GLY A 190 4.73 -4.41 -0.19
N LEU A 191 3.82 -5.06 -0.92
CA LEU A 191 4.00 -5.37 -2.33
C LEU A 191 3.05 -4.54 -3.20
N LYS A 192 3.63 -3.80 -4.13
CA LYS A 192 2.93 -3.27 -5.29
C LYS A 192 3.10 -4.26 -6.45
N PRO A 193 2.07 -5.02 -6.82
CA PRO A 193 2.15 -5.93 -7.97
C PRO A 193 2.36 -5.19 -9.30
N THR A 194 2.65 -5.91 -10.34
CA THR A 194 2.61 -5.41 -11.73
C THR A 194 1.25 -4.80 -12.02
N TYR A 195 1.22 -3.64 -12.68
CA TYR A 195 -0.03 -3.01 -13.09
C TYR A 195 -0.89 -3.96 -13.94
N GLY A 196 -2.13 -4.19 -13.49
CA GLY A 196 -3.08 -5.08 -14.12
C GLY A 196 -2.98 -6.56 -13.71
N LEU A 197 -2.09 -6.94 -12.78
CA LEU A 197 -2.08 -8.29 -12.20
C LEU A 197 -3.22 -8.53 -11.21
N VAL A 198 -3.61 -7.50 -10.49
CA VAL A 198 -4.75 -7.50 -9.54
C VAL A 198 -5.80 -6.54 -10.08
N SER A 199 -7.06 -6.96 -10.09
CA SER A 199 -8.18 -6.14 -10.54
C SER A 199 -8.32 -4.86 -9.73
N ARG A 200 -8.67 -3.77 -10.43
CA ARG A 200 -9.02 -2.46 -9.86
C ARG A 200 -10.53 -2.23 -9.79
N TYR A 201 -11.35 -3.20 -10.18
CA TYR A 201 -12.81 -3.05 -10.06
C TYR A 201 -13.20 -2.89 -8.58
N GLY A 202 -13.94 -1.81 -8.29
CA GLY A 202 -14.34 -1.44 -6.94
C GLY A 202 -13.26 -0.70 -6.12
N LEU A 203 -12.06 -0.47 -6.67
CA LEU A 203 -11.13 0.51 -6.15
C LEU A 203 -11.59 1.91 -6.59
N VAL A 204 -11.82 2.81 -5.64
CA VAL A 204 -12.14 4.21 -5.95
C VAL A 204 -10.93 4.86 -6.58
N ALA A 205 -11.07 5.29 -7.83
CA ALA A 205 -9.96 5.71 -8.68
C ALA A 205 -9.34 7.04 -8.24
N PHE A 206 -8.02 7.06 -8.08
CA PHE A 206 -7.19 8.26 -8.07
C PHE A 206 -6.64 8.51 -9.48
N ALA A 207 -5.71 7.68 -9.95
CA ALA A 207 -5.09 7.77 -11.28
C ALA A 207 -5.17 6.42 -11.98
N SER A 208 -6.15 6.26 -12.87
CA SER A 208 -6.56 4.96 -13.43
C SER A 208 -5.46 4.20 -14.15
N SER A 209 -4.44 4.90 -14.70
CA SER A 209 -3.32 4.27 -15.39
C SER A 209 -2.14 3.91 -14.47
N LEU A 210 -2.26 4.17 -13.15
CA LEU A 210 -1.21 3.98 -12.15
C LEU A 210 -1.65 3.19 -10.93
N ASP A 211 -2.94 3.30 -10.54
CA ASP A 211 -3.49 2.67 -9.34
C ASP A 211 -3.32 1.15 -9.36
N GLN A 212 -2.87 0.57 -8.25
CA GLN A 212 -2.75 -0.86 -8.06
C GLN A 212 -3.09 -1.26 -6.63
N VAL A 213 -3.88 -2.33 -6.44
CA VAL A 213 -4.14 -2.95 -5.13
C VAL A 213 -3.02 -3.95 -4.82
N GLY A 214 -2.62 -4.05 -3.56
CA GLY A 214 -1.63 -5.03 -3.15
C GLY A 214 -1.59 -5.28 -1.64
N PRO A 215 -0.83 -6.32 -1.23
CA PRO A 215 -0.67 -6.76 0.15
C PRO A 215 0.16 -5.81 1.01
N ILE A 216 -0.22 -5.70 2.31
CA ILE A 216 0.61 -5.21 3.40
C ILE A 216 0.55 -6.27 4.50
N THR A 217 1.70 -6.82 4.90
CA THR A 217 1.78 -8.02 5.73
C THR A 217 2.92 -7.96 6.74
N LYS A 218 2.90 -8.88 7.69
CA LYS A 218 3.95 -9.00 8.69
C LYS A 218 5.26 -9.55 8.13
N ASP A 219 5.17 -10.45 7.14
CA ASP A 219 6.30 -11.11 6.50
C ASP A 219 6.04 -11.39 5.01
N VAL A 220 7.07 -11.87 4.32
CA VAL A 220 7.03 -12.14 2.87
C VAL A 220 6.19 -13.39 2.55
N THR A 221 6.10 -14.35 3.46
CA THR A 221 5.27 -15.54 3.26
C THR A 221 3.79 -15.16 3.17
N ASP A 222 3.31 -14.38 4.12
CA ASP A 222 1.94 -13.87 4.14
C ASP A 222 1.67 -12.97 2.92
N CYS A 223 2.69 -12.20 2.47
CA CYS A 223 2.58 -11.38 1.27
C CYS A 223 2.34 -12.22 0.01
N ALA A 224 3.09 -13.31 -0.16
CA ALA A 224 2.90 -14.26 -1.26
C ALA A 224 1.53 -14.95 -1.18
N MET A 225 1.08 -15.33 0.03
CA MET A 225 -0.23 -15.93 0.25
C MET A 225 -1.37 -14.97 -0.10
N LEU A 226 -1.30 -13.72 0.35
CA LEU A 226 -2.34 -12.72 0.03
C LEU A 226 -2.35 -12.37 -1.46
N LEU A 227 -1.18 -12.31 -2.10
CA LEU A 227 -1.11 -12.13 -3.55
C LEU A 227 -1.78 -13.28 -4.30
N ASN A 228 -1.60 -14.53 -3.87
CA ASN A 228 -2.28 -15.70 -4.45
C ASN A 228 -3.80 -15.57 -4.43
N LEU A 229 -4.34 -14.95 -3.38
CA LEU A 229 -5.78 -14.78 -3.20
C LEU A 229 -6.34 -13.69 -4.12
N ILE A 230 -5.63 -12.56 -4.27
CA ILE A 230 -6.17 -11.37 -4.95
C ILE A 230 -5.77 -11.27 -6.43
N ALA A 231 -4.67 -11.91 -6.88
CA ALA A 231 -4.22 -11.88 -8.26
C ALA A 231 -5.16 -12.63 -9.21
N GLY A 232 -5.08 -12.28 -10.51
CA GLY A 232 -5.77 -12.95 -11.60
C GLY A 232 -6.70 -12.05 -12.39
N HIS A 233 -7.11 -12.56 -13.55
CA HIS A 233 -7.95 -11.85 -14.53
C HIS A 233 -9.34 -11.54 -13.96
N ASP A 234 -9.85 -10.38 -14.38
CA ASP A 234 -11.20 -9.91 -14.07
C ASP A 234 -11.81 -9.22 -15.29
N GLU A 235 -12.90 -9.75 -15.82
CA GLU A 235 -13.63 -9.17 -16.95
C GLU A 235 -14.24 -7.78 -16.63
N LYS A 236 -14.44 -7.45 -15.34
CA LYS A 236 -14.93 -6.15 -14.89
C LYS A 236 -13.88 -5.05 -14.97
N ASP A 237 -12.58 -5.40 -15.11
CA ASP A 237 -11.47 -4.46 -15.28
C ASP A 237 -10.75 -4.67 -16.61
N SER A 238 -10.99 -3.78 -17.57
CA SER A 238 -10.38 -3.85 -18.91
C SER A 238 -8.85 -3.74 -18.93
N THR A 239 -8.23 -3.36 -17.81
CA THR A 239 -6.77 -3.31 -17.66
C THR A 239 -6.17 -4.57 -17.03
N SER A 240 -7.02 -5.49 -16.59
CA SER A 240 -6.62 -6.78 -16.01
C SER A 240 -6.04 -7.71 -17.08
N TYR A 241 -4.85 -8.26 -16.82
CA TYR A 241 -4.19 -9.20 -17.72
C TYR A 241 -4.71 -10.62 -17.51
N ASN A 242 -4.97 -11.31 -18.61
CA ASN A 242 -5.33 -12.73 -18.58
C ASN A 242 -4.04 -13.57 -18.62
N LEU A 243 -3.54 -13.90 -17.44
CA LEU A 243 -2.34 -14.69 -17.22
C LEU A 243 -2.70 -16.01 -16.54
N GLU A 244 -1.86 -17.02 -16.72
CA GLU A 244 -1.95 -18.26 -15.97
C GLU A 244 -1.82 -17.99 -14.47
N LYS A 245 -2.69 -18.63 -13.67
CA LYS A 245 -2.66 -18.49 -12.22
C LYS A 245 -1.41 -19.13 -11.65
N LYS A 246 -0.61 -18.34 -10.96
CA LYS A 246 0.60 -18.78 -10.28
C LYS A 246 0.34 -19.02 -8.79
N ASP A 247 1.19 -19.84 -8.18
CA ASP A 247 1.30 -19.97 -6.73
C ASP A 247 2.63 -19.35 -6.27
N TYR A 248 2.55 -18.11 -5.83
CA TYR A 248 3.71 -17.31 -5.44
C TYR A 248 4.44 -17.87 -4.21
N THR A 249 3.76 -18.66 -3.36
CA THR A 249 4.41 -19.30 -2.20
C THR A 249 5.46 -20.32 -2.62
N LYS A 250 5.29 -20.96 -3.80
CA LYS A 250 6.27 -21.91 -4.35
C LYS A 250 7.58 -21.26 -4.80
N SER A 251 7.60 -19.95 -4.96
CA SER A 251 8.82 -19.22 -5.32
C SER A 251 9.74 -18.96 -4.12
N LEU A 252 9.28 -19.13 -2.89
CA LEU A 252 10.03 -18.85 -1.66
C LEU A 252 11.06 -19.95 -1.35
N LYS A 253 12.16 -19.95 -2.10
CA LYS A 253 13.18 -21.03 -2.06
C LYS A 253 14.30 -20.77 -1.07
N ASN A 254 14.38 -19.58 -0.46
CA ASN A 254 15.45 -19.15 0.44
C ASN A 254 16.86 -19.27 -0.19
N ASP A 255 16.97 -18.95 -1.49
CA ASP A 255 18.22 -18.99 -2.25
C ASP A 255 18.25 -17.85 -3.27
N VAL A 256 19.34 -17.08 -3.24
CA VAL A 256 19.63 -15.97 -4.18
C VAL A 256 20.98 -16.15 -4.88
N LYS A 257 21.58 -17.36 -4.83
CA LYS A 257 22.86 -17.63 -5.47
C LYS A 257 22.78 -17.39 -6.97
N GLY A 258 23.64 -16.51 -7.46
CA GLY A 258 23.71 -16.14 -8.87
C GLY A 258 22.63 -15.13 -9.33
N LEU A 259 21.70 -14.71 -8.44
CA LEU A 259 20.74 -13.66 -8.74
C LEU A 259 21.49 -12.36 -9.05
N ARG A 260 21.16 -11.73 -10.16
CA ARG A 260 21.78 -10.47 -10.60
C ARG A 260 20.99 -9.29 -10.11
N ILE A 261 21.56 -8.52 -9.17
CA ILE A 261 20.95 -7.34 -8.56
C ILE A 261 21.65 -6.09 -9.08
N GLY A 262 20.91 -5.20 -9.74
CA GLY A 262 21.38 -3.87 -10.12
C GLY A 262 21.07 -2.85 -9.01
N VAL A 263 22.05 -1.99 -8.71
CA VAL A 263 21.90 -0.89 -7.74
C VAL A 263 22.00 0.43 -8.50
N PRO A 264 20.87 1.09 -8.84
CA PRO A 264 20.89 2.35 -9.58
C PRO A 264 21.46 3.49 -8.72
N LYS A 265 22.61 4.03 -9.13
CA LYS A 265 23.37 5.05 -8.39
C LYS A 265 22.57 6.34 -8.13
N GLU A 266 21.64 6.67 -9.01
CA GLU A 266 20.80 7.86 -8.91
C GLU A 266 19.91 7.87 -7.65
N PHE A 267 19.63 6.70 -7.09
CA PHE A 267 18.83 6.54 -5.86
C PHE A 267 19.68 6.57 -4.58
N PHE A 268 21.01 6.77 -4.70
CA PHE A 268 21.95 6.85 -3.58
C PHE A 268 22.68 8.21 -3.54
N GLY A 269 22.20 9.20 -4.31
CA GLY A 269 22.75 10.53 -4.43
C GLY A 269 22.42 11.47 -3.27
N GLU A 270 22.57 12.78 -3.53
CA GLU A 270 22.19 13.85 -2.60
C GLU A 270 20.69 13.79 -2.28
N GLY A 271 20.31 14.06 -1.03
CA GLY A 271 18.95 14.03 -0.54
C GLY A 271 18.53 12.72 0.13
N ILE A 272 19.30 11.64 0.02
CA ILE A 272 19.08 10.41 0.78
C ILE A 272 19.80 10.53 2.14
N ASN A 273 19.05 10.28 3.23
CA ASN A 273 19.59 10.32 4.58
C ASN A 273 20.75 9.31 4.73
N ALA A 274 21.83 9.74 5.43
CA ALA A 274 23.03 8.93 5.58
C ALA A 274 22.79 7.59 6.29
N GLU A 275 21.89 7.54 7.27
CA GLU A 275 21.55 6.29 7.97
C GLU A 275 20.73 5.34 7.07
N VAL A 276 19.83 5.89 6.24
CA VAL A 276 19.11 5.10 5.22
C VAL A 276 20.13 4.49 4.25
N LYS A 277 21.04 5.30 3.70
CA LYS A 277 22.08 4.85 2.78
C LYS A 277 22.94 3.75 3.41
N ALA A 278 23.43 3.94 4.63
CA ALA A 278 24.24 2.95 5.35
C ALA A 278 23.52 1.60 5.53
N LYS A 279 22.22 1.62 5.88
CA LYS A 279 21.45 0.39 6.03
C LYS A 279 21.20 -0.34 4.72
N LEU A 280 21.05 0.38 3.61
CA LEU A 280 20.97 -0.24 2.29
C LEU A 280 22.32 -0.83 1.86
N GLU A 281 23.43 -0.15 2.15
CA GLU A 281 24.78 -0.68 1.90
C GLU A 281 25.02 -1.98 2.69
N GLU A 282 24.60 -2.04 3.97
CA GLU A 282 24.61 -3.29 4.76
C GLU A 282 23.74 -4.39 4.10
N ALA A 283 22.57 -4.04 3.58
CA ALA A 283 21.69 -5.00 2.90
C ALA A 283 22.32 -5.52 1.59
N ILE A 284 22.96 -4.65 0.82
CA ILE A 284 23.71 -5.01 -0.40
C ILE A 284 24.82 -6.02 -0.07
N GLU A 285 25.62 -5.78 0.96
CA GLU A 285 26.67 -6.70 1.37
C GLU A 285 26.10 -8.07 1.80
N LYS A 286 24.97 -8.09 2.53
CA LYS A 286 24.27 -9.34 2.87
C LYS A 286 23.83 -10.13 1.63
N TYR A 287 23.34 -9.48 0.57
CA TYR A 287 23.01 -10.16 -0.68
C TYR A 287 24.26 -10.78 -1.33
N LYS A 288 25.41 -10.07 -1.33
CA LYS A 288 26.69 -10.62 -1.81
C LYS A 288 27.13 -11.84 -1.00
N GLU A 289 27.04 -11.77 0.34
CA GLU A 289 27.34 -12.89 1.23
C GLU A 289 26.46 -14.12 0.96
N MET A 290 25.20 -13.91 0.58
CA MET A 290 24.27 -14.97 0.19
C MET A 290 24.49 -15.49 -1.24
N GLY A 291 25.49 -14.95 -1.96
CA GLY A 291 25.88 -15.40 -3.29
C GLY A 291 25.20 -14.71 -4.46
N ALA A 292 24.47 -13.63 -4.23
CA ALA A 292 23.97 -12.80 -5.32
C ALA A 292 25.10 -12.01 -6.00
N ILE A 293 24.92 -11.69 -7.28
CA ILE A 293 25.84 -10.84 -8.06
C ILE A 293 25.28 -9.43 -8.03
N VAL A 294 25.89 -8.54 -7.24
CA VAL A 294 25.42 -7.18 -7.06
C VAL A 294 26.33 -6.20 -7.77
N GLU A 295 25.81 -5.40 -8.68
CA GLU A 295 26.54 -4.42 -9.47
C GLU A 295 25.86 -3.06 -9.44
N GLU A 296 26.66 -1.97 -9.47
CA GLU A 296 26.14 -0.64 -9.71
C GLU A 296 25.60 -0.53 -11.15
N CYS A 297 24.49 0.16 -11.32
CA CYS A 297 23.91 0.46 -12.62
C CYS A 297 23.40 1.91 -12.68
N SER A 298 22.85 2.31 -13.82
CA SER A 298 22.24 3.62 -14.01
C SER A 298 20.78 3.46 -14.42
N LEU A 299 19.92 4.29 -13.84
CA LEU A 299 18.51 4.44 -14.20
C LEU A 299 18.23 5.94 -14.40
N ASP A 300 18.60 6.47 -15.58
CA ASP A 300 18.62 7.89 -15.91
C ASP A 300 17.25 8.59 -15.96
N VAL A 301 16.26 8.02 -15.28
CA VAL A 301 14.87 8.52 -15.30
C VAL A 301 14.45 9.16 -13.99
N ALA A 302 15.23 9.01 -12.91
CA ALA A 302 14.88 9.50 -11.58
C ALA A 302 14.56 11.00 -11.57
N GLU A 303 15.33 11.79 -12.32
CA GLU A 303 15.18 13.26 -12.43
C GLU A 303 13.81 13.68 -13.02
N TYR A 304 13.27 12.91 -13.98
CA TYR A 304 12.04 13.28 -14.68
C TYR A 304 10.80 12.58 -14.12
N ALA A 305 10.99 11.50 -13.38
CA ALA A 305 9.90 10.65 -12.95
C ALA A 305 8.91 11.37 -12.05
N LEU A 306 9.38 12.16 -11.09
CA LEU A 306 8.53 12.86 -10.12
C LEU A 306 7.59 13.86 -10.83
N ALA A 307 8.13 14.72 -11.69
CA ALA A 307 7.32 15.68 -12.45
C ALA A 307 6.34 14.96 -13.39
N THR A 308 6.79 13.89 -14.07
CA THR A 308 5.95 13.07 -14.95
C THR A 308 4.80 12.44 -14.20
N TYR A 309 5.05 11.88 -13.03
CA TYR A 309 4.03 11.30 -12.17
C TYR A 309 2.96 12.33 -11.80
N TYR A 310 3.35 13.49 -11.26
CA TYR A 310 2.38 14.48 -10.81
C TYR A 310 1.56 15.07 -11.95
N ILE A 311 2.14 15.24 -13.14
CA ILE A 311 1.40 15.69 -14.33
C ILE A 311 0.32 14.64 -14.71
N ILE A 312 0.69 13.38 -14.82
CA ILE A 312 -0.24 12.30 -15.22
C ILE A 312 -1.29 12.07 -14.12
N ALA A 313 -0.85 11.92 -12.88
CA ALA A 313 -1.72 11.62 -11.76
C ALA A 313 -2.74 12.74 -11.50
N CYS A 314 -2.32 14.02 -11.54
CA CYS A 314 -3.24 15.14 -11.39
C CYS A 314 -4.24 15.24 -12.57
N ALA A 315 -3.77 15.01 -13.81
CA ALA A 315 -4.65 15.00 -14.97
C ALA A 315 -5.75 13.93 -14.85
N GLU A 316 -5.37 12.70 -14.48
CA GLU A 316 -6.32 11.61 -14.28
C GLU A 316 -7.22 11.83 -13.06
N ALA A 317 -6.69 12.36 -11.96
CA ALA A 317 -7.48 12.74 -10.78
C ALA A 317 -8.57 13.76 -11.11
N SER A 318 -8.24 14.81 -11.87
CA SER A 318 -9.22 15.83 -12.24
C SER A 318 -10.39 15.24 -13.03
N SER A 319 -10.14 14.27 -13.90
CA SER A 319 -11.17 13.54 -14.65
C SER A 319 -11.94 12.56 -13.75
N ASN A 320 -11.23 11.75 -12.96
CA ASN A 320 -11.85 10.73 -12.11
C ASN A 320 -12.74 11.34 -11.02
N LEU A 321 -12.29 12.42 -10.38
CA LEU A 321 -13.05 13.08 -9.32
C LEU A 321 -14.14 14.03 -9.84
N GLY A 322 -14.27 14.20 -11.15
CA GLY A 322 -15.36 14.92 -11.79
C GLY A 322 -16.75 14.31 -11.52
N ARG A 323 -16.80 13.02 -11.19
CA ARG A 323 -18.05 12.31 -10.84
C ARG A 323 -18.65 12.71 -9.50
N PHE A 324 -17.88 13.29 -8.60
CA PHE A 324 -18.34 13.74 -7.28
C PHE A 324 -18.89 15.17 -7.39
N ASP A 325 -20.17 15.26 -7.71
CA ASP A 325 -20.86 16.50 -8.09
C ASP A 325 -21.92 16.97 -7.06
N GLY A 326 -22.13 16.21 -5.99
CA GLY A 326 -23.15 16.49 -4.96
C GLY A 326 -24.58 16.17 -5.39
N ILE A 327 -24.78 15.45 -6.51
CA ILE A 327 -26.11 15.11 -7.04
C ILE A 327 -26.40 13.61 -6.90
N ARG A 328 -25.54 12.75 -7.44
CA ARG A 328 -25.82 11.31 -7.54
C ARG A 328 -25.59 10.59 -6.21
N TYR A 329 -24.51 10.93 -5.51
CA TYR A 329 -24.12 10.35 -4.23
C TYR A 329 -23.07 11.25 -3.56
N GLY A 330 -22.77 10.99 -2.30
CA GLY A 330 -21.79 11.71 -1.53
C GLY A 330 -22.34 13.01 -0.92
N TYR A 331 -21.42 13.87 -0.48
CA TYR A 331 -21.72 15.13 0.17
C TYR A 331 -22.43 16.10 -0.79
N ARG A 332 -23.50 16.75 -0.30
CA ARG A 332 -24.21 17.82 -0.99
C ARG A 332 -24.27 19.04 -0.10
N ALA A 333 -23.84 20.19 -0.62
CA ALA A 333 -23.94 21.46 0.08
C ALA A 333 -25.41 21.77 0.44
N LYS A 334 -25.63 22.36 1.61
CA LYS A 334 -26.98 22.70 2.08
C LYS A 334 -27.46 24.01 1.47
N ASP A 335 -26.55 24.99 1.29
CA ASP A 335 -26.85 26.33 0.85
C ASP A 335 -26.35 26.56 -0.57
N TYR A 336 -27.28 26.76 -1.51
CA TYR A 336 -26.99 27.13 -2.91
C TYR A 336 -28.23 27.80 -3.54
N LYS A 337 -28.00 28.71 -4.47
CA LYS A 337 -29.08 29.43 -5.18
C LYS A 337 -29.37 28.82 -6.55
N ASN A 338 -28.42 28.12 -7.14
CA ASN A 338 -28.55 27.57 -8.48
C ASN A 338 -27.63 26.34 -8.62
N LEU A 339 -27.73 25.62 -9.75
CA LEU A 339 -26.99 24.38 -10.01
C LEU A 339 -25.47 24.61 -9.98
N LYS A 340 -24.98 25.74 -10.49
CA LYS A 340 -23.54 26.06 -10.49
C LYS A 340 -23.03 26.20 -9.04
N GLU A 341 -23.74 26.92 -8.20
CA GLU A 341 -23.39 27.05 -6.78
C GLU A 341 -23.47 25.72 -6.05
N LEU A 342 -24.45 24.87 -6.36
CA LEU A 342 -24.49 23.50 -5.81
C LEU A 342 -23.20 22.73 -6.08
N PHE A 343 -22.72 22.69 -7.32
CA PHE A 343 -21.48 22.02 -7.67
C PHE A 343 -20.27 22.63 -6.98
N VAL A 344 -20.14 23.96 -7.05
CA VAL A 344 -19.00 24.67 -6.46
C VAL A 344 -18.94 24.46 -4.96
N ASN A 345 -20.05 24.68 -4.26
CA ASN A 345 -20.10 24.58 -2.80
C ASN A 345 -19.87 23.12 -2.34
N SER A 346 -20.56 22.14 -2.95
CA SER A 346 -20.39 20.73 -2.59
C SER A 346 -18.92 20.28 -2.69
N ARG A 347 -18.26 20.63 -3.80
CA ARG A 347 -16.86 20.26 -4.03
C ARG A 347 -15.89 21.06 -3.15
N SER A 348 -16.17 22.35 -2.93
CA SER A 348 -15.31 23.22 -2.10
C SER A 348 -15.37 22.86 -0.61
N GLU A 349 -16.53 22.44 -0.11
CA GLU A 349 -16.75 22.08 1.29
C GLU A 349 -16.28 20.65 1.61
N ALA A 350 -16.36 19.74 0.63
CA ALA A 350 -16.17 18.32 0.87
C ALA A 350 -14.78 17.80 0.53
N PHE A 351 -14.09 18.41 -0.46
CA PHE A 351 -12.70 18.04 -0.75
C PHE A 351 -11.70 18.80 0.11
N GLY A 352 -10.72 18.10 0.63
CA GLY A 352 -9.58 18.66 1.34
C GLY A 352 -8.63 19.47 0.46
N PRO A 353 -7.68 20.19 1.08
CA PRO A 353 -6.78 21.09 0.35
C PRO A 353 -5.92 20.41 -0.71
N GLU A 354 -5.35 19.22 -0.41
CA GLU A 354 -4.49 18.51 -1.35
C GLU A 354 -5.28 17.98 -2.56
N VAL A 355 -6.44 17.40 -2.34
CA VAL A 355 -7.31 16.94 -3.43
C VAL A 355 -7.72 18.10 -4.35
N LYS A 356 -8.10 19.24 -3.78
CA LYS A 356 -8.42 20.45 -4.57
C LYS A 356 -7.22 20.92 -5.38
N ARG A 357 -6.03 20.94 -4.80
CA ARG A 357 -4.77 21.31 -5.50
C ARG A 357 -4.54 20.43 -6.71
N ARG A 358 -4.63 19.10 -6.54
CA ARG A 358 -4.41 18.14 -7.64
C ARG A 358 -5.49 18.23 -8.72
N ILE A 359 -6.74 18.46 -8.37
CA ILE A 359 -7.83 18.71 -9.33
C ILE A 359 -7.54 19.96 -10.17
N ILE A 360 -7.12 21.07 -9.54
CA ILE A 360 -6.82 22.33 -10.23
C ILE A 360 -5.61 22.13 -11.15
N LEU A 361 -4.52 21.53 -10.67
CA LEU A 361 -3.35 21.23 -11.48
C LEU A 361 -3.69 20.34 -12.68
N GLY A 362 -4.47 19.29 -12.48
CA GLY A 362 -4.89 18.38 -13.54
C GLY A 362 -5.78 19.07 -14.58
N THR A 363 -6.72 19.91 -14.16
CA THR A 363 -7.56 20.71 -15.03
C THR A 363 -6.71 21.66 -15.89
N TYR A 364 -5.71 22.30 -15.29
CA TYR A 364 -4.76 23.17 -16.00
C TYR A 364 -3.97 22.39 -17.06
N VAL A 365 -3.40 21.24 -16.69
CA VAL A 365 -2.58 20.40 -17.62
C VAL A 365 -3.38 19.86 -18.78
N LEU A 366 -4.69 19.64 -18.60
CA LEU A 366 -5.61 19.16 -19.64
C LEU A 366 -6.24 20.28 -20.46
N SER A 367 -6.06 21.55 -20.09
CA SER A 367 -6.69 22.67 -20.78
C SER A 367 -6.07 22.94 -22.16
N SER A 368 -6.84 23.60 -23.02
CA SER A 368 -6.40 23.96 -24.36
C SER A 368 -5.13 24.83 -24.33
N GLY A 369 -4.15 24.48 -25.15
CA GLY A 369 -2.81 25.11 -25.20
C GLY A 369 -1.78 24.50 -24.25
N TYR A 370 -2.19 23.81 -23.18
CA TYR A 370 -1.28 23.17 -22.23
C TYR A 370 -1.22 21.65 -22.34
N TYR A 371 -2.26 21.03 -22.92
CA TYR A 371 -2.33 19.58 -23.11
C TYR A 371 -1.12 19.01 -23.85
N ASP A 372 -0.72 19.61 -24.97
CA ASP A 372 0.43 19.16 -25.76
C ASP A 372 1.76 19.43 -25.05
N ALA A 373 1.88 20.56 -24.36
CA ALA A 373 3.09 20.98 -23.69
C ALA A 373 3.38 20.17 -22.43
N TYR A 374 2.36 19.73 -21.69
CA TYR A 374 2.50 19.02 -20.43
C TYR A 374 2.06 17.56 -20.53
N TYR A 375 0.76 17.29 -20.76
CA TYR A 375 0.25 15.92 -20.69
C TYR A 375 0.84 14.99 -21.74
N LYS A 376 0.84 15.40 -23.01
CA LYS A 376 1.45 14.58 -24.08
C LYS A 376 2.96 14.42 -23.87
N LYS A 377 3.64 15.44 -23.38
CA LYS A 377 5.07 15.35 -23.06
C LYS A 377 5.31 14.35 -21.94
N ALA A 378 4.53 14.40 -20.87
CA ALA A 378 4.59 13.44 -19.75
C ALA A 378 4.35 12.00 -20.22
N GLN A 379 3.39 11.75 -21.14
CA GLN A 379 3.15 10.42 -21.72
C GLN A 379 4.36 9.92 -22.57
N LYS A 380 5.07 10.81 -23.24
CA LYS A 380 6.31 10.45 -23.94
C LYS A 380 7.42 10.08 -22.95
N VAL A 381 7.57 10.86 -21.87
CA VAL A 381 8.53 10.57 -20.79
C VAL A 381 8.17 9.25 -20.11
N ARG A 382 6.89 8.96 -19.86
CA ARG A 382 6.44 7.65 -19.37
C ARG A 382 6.96 6.49 -20.22
N THR A 383 6.88 6.64 -21.55
CA THR A 383 7.40 5.61 -22.48
C THR A 383 8.92 5.46 -22.36
N PHE A 384 9.64 6.57 -22.17
CA PHE A 384 11.07 6.56 -21.97
C PHE A 384 11.44 5.86 -20.63
N VAL A 385 10.78 6.23 -19.52
CA VAL A 385 10.95 5.58 -18.21
C VAL A 385 10.79 4.07 -18.31
N LYS A 386 9.71 3.62 -18.98
CA LYS A 386 9.48 2.19 -19.19
C LYS A 386 10.65 1.50 -19.91
N LYS A 387 11.14 2.11 -21.02
CA LYS A 387 12.25 1.56 -21.78
C LYS A 387 13.55 1.45 -20.97
N GLU A 388 13.82 2.40 -20.08
CA GLU A 388 15.01 2.36 -19.22
C GLU A 388 14.93 1.23 -18.19
N PHE A 389 13.73 0.97 -17.63
CA PHE A 389 13.53 -0.24 -16.81
C PHE A 389 13.72 -1.51 -17.63
N ASP A 390 13.09 -1.62 -18.80
CA ASP A 390 13.21 -2.80 -19.68
C ASP A 390 14.68 -3.07 -20.03
N LYS A 391 15.48 -2.04 -20.37
CA LYS A 391 16.92 -2.13 -20.65
C LYS A 391 17.73 -2.65 -19.45
N ASN A 392 17.46 -2.14 -18.24
CA ASN A 392 18.14 -2.64 -17.05
C ASN A 392 17.80 -4.11 -16.79
N PHE A 393 16.56 -4.51 -17.03
CA PHE A 393 16.10 -5.89 -16.87
C PHE A 393 16.59 -6.86 -17.96
N GLU A 394 17.27 -6.41 -19.02
CA GLU A 394 18.04 -7.29 -19.90
C GLU A 394 19.28 -7.85 -19.18
N LYS A 395 19.85 -7.09 -18.24
CA LYS A 395 21.07 -7.45 -17.51
C LYS A 395 20.81 -7.95 -16.10
N TYR A 396 19.86 -7.37 -15.39
CA TYR A 396 19.56 -7.65 -13.98
C TYR A 396 18.21 -8.36 -13.82
N ASP A 397 18.13 -9.22 -12.81
CA ASP A 397 16.88 -9.89 -12.45
C ASP A 397 16.03 -9.01 -11.51
N VAL A 398 16.71 -8.24 -10.65
CA VAL A 398 16.14 -7.37 -9.65
C VAL A 398 16.91 -6.04 -9.61
N LEU A 399 16.23 -4.92 -9.33
CA LEU A 399 16.87 -3.68 -8.93
C LEU A 399 16.63 -3.42 -7.45
N LEU A 400 17.64 -2.94 -6.72
CA LEU A 400 17.57 -2.61 -5.30
C LEU A 400 17.74 -1.11 -5.10
N THR A 401 16.77 -0.48 -4.40
CA THR A 401 16.78 0.96 -4.10
C THR A 401 16.22 1.25 -2.71
N PRO A 402 16.41 2.46 -2.13
CA PRO A 402 15.63 2.90 -0.98
C PRO A 402 14.15 3.01 -1.34
N VAL A 403 13.27 2.85 -0.36
CA VAL A 403 11.82 3.11 -0.53
C VAL A 403 11.53 4.60 -0.37
N ALA A 404 12.16 5.25 0.59
CA ALA A 404 11.99 6.68 0.88
C ALA A 404 13.35 7.31 1.19
N PRO A 405 13.50 8.64 0.99
CA PRO A 405 14.77 9.35 1.27
C PRO A 405 15.14 9.37 2.76
N THR A 406 14.14 9.26 3.65
CA THR A 406 14.29 9.37 5.11
C THR A 406 13.46 8.30 5.80
N THR A 407 13.65 8.13 7.10
CA THR A 407 12.67 7.45 7.98
C THR A 407 11.45 8.34 8.21
N ALA A 408 10.43 7.82 8.92
CA ALA A 408 9.21 8.57 9.19
C ALA A 408 9.51 9.92 9.87
N PHE A 409 8.94 10.98 9.33
CA PHE A 409 9.05 12.36 9.83
C PHE A 409 7.92 12.68 10.84
N GLY A 410 8.02 13.83 11.51
CA GLY A 410 7.04 14.28 12.51
C GLY A 410 5.69 14.65 11.92
N ILE A 411 4.62 14.39 12.65
CA ILE A 411 3.28 14.86 12.29
C ILE A 411 3.30 16.40 12.23
N GLY A 412 2.82 16.97 11.12
CA GLY A 412 2.82 18.42 10.85
C GLY A 412 4.13 18.97 10.28
N GLU A 413 5.21 18.21 10.29
CA GLU A 413 6.55 18.69 9.89
C GLU A 413 6.61 19.18 8.44
N LYS A 414 5.95 18.47 7.52
CA LYS A 414 5.94 18.80 6.07
C LYS A 414 4.62 19.37 5.57
N SER A 415 3.65 19.61 6.44
CA SER A 415 2.29 20.01 6.05
C SER A 415 2.23 21.37 5.35
N ASN A 416 3.17 22.26 5.65
CA ASN A 416 3.24 23.62 5.08
C ASN A 416 4.03 23.71 3.77
N ASN A 417 4.72 22.64 3.35
CA ASN A 417 5.50 22.64 2.12
C ASN A 417 5.14 21.44 1.22
N PRO A 418 4.21 21.61 0.28
CA PRO A 418 3.80 20.53 -0.62
C PRO A 418 4.95 19.92 -1.44
N LEU A 419 5.97 20.72 -1.80
CA LEU A 419 7.10 20.22 -2.57
C LEU A 419 7.99 19.27 -1.75
N GLU A 420 8.20 19.54 -0.46
CA GLU A 420 8.91 18.62 0.43
C GLU A 420 8.15 17.31 0.64
N MET A 421 6.82 17.39 0.71
CA MET A 421 5.97 16.20 0.78
C MET A 421 6.11 15.38 -0.51
N TYR A 422 6.10 16.03 -1.68
CA TYR A 422 6.23 15.36 -2.97
C TYR A 422 7.60 14.70 -3.17
N LEU A 423 8.67 15.25 -2.59
CA LEU A 423 10.00 14.63 -2.61
C LEU A 423 10.07 13.30 -1.84
N ALA A 424 9.14 13.03 -0.92
CA ALA A 424 9.06 11.72 -0.27
C ALA A 424 8.82 10.58 -1.28
N ASP A 425 8.11 10.87 -2.38
CA ASP A 425 7.76 9.89 -3.42
C ASP A 425 8.89 9.63 -4.45
N ILE A 426 10.03 10.36 -4.37
CA ILE A 426 11.07 10.33 -5.43
C ILE A 426 11.61 8.93 -5.71
N CYS A 427 11.68 8.07 -4.69
CA CYS A 427 12.19 6.71 -4.81
C CYS A 427 11.15 5.71 -5.37
N THR A 428 9.87 6.07 -5.44
CA THR A 428 8.80 5.11 -5.73
C THR A 428 8.04 5.34 -7.03
N VAL A 429 7.87 6.62 -7.43
CA VAL A 429 6.97 6.97 -8.57
C VAL A 429 7.42 6.44 -9.93
N SER A 430 8.72 6.30 -10.19
CA SER A 430 9.23 5.78 -11.46
C SER A 430 8.75 4.35 -11.73
N ILE A 431 8.61 3.57 -10.68
CA ILE A 431 8.15 2.18 -10.68
C ILE A 431 6.68 2.08 -11.10
N ASN A 432 5.84 3.00 -10.59
CA ASN A 432 4.44 3.10 -10.99
C ASN A 432 4.29 3.53 -12.45
N ILE A 433 5.11 4.51 -12.88
CA ILE A 433 5.16 4.98 -14.27
C ILE A 433 5.53 3.83 -15.22
N ALA A 434 6.52 3.02 -14.85
CA ALA A 434 6.94 1.84 -15.61
C ALA A 434 5.91 0.70 -15.57
N GLY A 435 5.10 0.62 -14.51
CA GLY A 435 4.11 -0.42 -14.30
C GLY A 435 4.70 -1.77 -13.88
N VAL A 436 5.94 -1.78 -13.36
CA VAL A 436 6.65 -2.98 -12.89
C VAL A 436 6.34 -3.28 -11.40
N PRO A 437 6.51 -4.51 -10.93
CA PRO A 437 6.28 -4.86 -9.53
C PRO A 437 7.42 -4.37 -8.64
N ALA A 438 7.12 -4.10 -7.37
CA ALA A 438 8.14 -3.84 -6.35
C ALA A 438 7.63 -4.21 -4.95
N ILE A 439 8.51 -4.76 -4.14
CA ILE A 439 8.27 -5.12 -2.75
C ILE A 439 9.14 -4.28 -1.82
N SER A 440 8.53 -3.68 -0.80
CA SER A 440 9.21 -3.02 0.31
C SER A 440 9.35 -3.99 1.47
N ILE A 441 10.56 -4.15 1.98
CA ILE A 441 10.85 -4.94 3.18
C ILE A 441 11.74 -4.15 4.14
N PRO A 442 11.60 -4.32 5.47
CA PRO A 442 12.45 -3.66 6.44
C PRO A 442 13.89 -4.22 6.38
N CYS A 443 14.90 -3.34 6.36
CA CYS A 443 16.31 -3.72 6.34
C CYS A 443 17.11 -3.25 7.57
N GLY A 444 16.48 -2.54 8.50
CA GLY A 444 17.09 -2.07 9.73
C GLY A 444 16.29 -0.94 10.36
N VAL A 445 16.91 -0.29 11.33
CA VAL A 445 16.38 0.93 12.00
C VAL A 445 17.44 2.02 12.01
N ASP A 446 16.99 3.27 12.09
CA ASP A 446 17.89 4.43 12.32
C ASP A 446 18.32 4.52 13.80
N SER A 447 19.16 5.52 14.13
CA SER A 447 19.64 5.76 15.49
C SER A 447 18.55 6.10 16.51
N LYS A 448 17.33 6.44 16.04
CA LYS A 448 16.15 6.72 16.86
C LYS A 448 15.20 5.52 16.96
N GLY A 449 15.57 4.37 16.37
CA GLY A 449 14.76 3.16 16.35
C GLY A 449 13.64 3.16 15.32
N MET A 450 13.62 4.11 14.36
CA MET A 450 12.62 4.14 13.31
C MET A 450 12.99 3.20 12.16
N PRO A 451 12.03 2.42 11.62
CA PRO A 451 12.29 1.48 10.54
C PRO A 451 12.83 2.13 9.26
N ILE A 452 13.72 1.40 8.60
CA ILE A 452 14.24 1.70 7.27
C ILE A 452 13.85 0.55 6.35
N GLY A 453 13.18 0.87 5.23
CA GLY A 453 12.82 -0.08 4.20
C GLY A 453 13.72 0.02 2.97
N MET A 454 14.07 -1.14 2.41
CA MET A 454 14.56 -1.23 1.03
C MET A 454 13.46 -1.77 0.12
N GLN A 455 13.53 -1.45 -1.17
CA GLN A 455 12.65 -2.07 -2.16
C GLN A 455 13.43 -2.87 -3.20
N LEU A 456 12.84 -3.99 -3.58
CA LEU A 456 13.28 -4.84 -4.67
C LEU A 456 12.29 -4.70 -5.81
N ILE A 457 12.79 -4.32 -6.99
CA ILE A 457 11.99 -4.02 -8.16
C ILE A 457 12.24 -5.12 -9.18
N GLY A 458 11.18 -5.73 -9.73
CA GLY A 458 11.27 -6.85 -10.66
C GLY A 458 10.77 -6.54 -12.07
N LYS A 459 10.98 -7.48 -12.96
CA LYS A 459 10.39 -7.47 -14.31
C LYS A 459 8.87 -7.54 -14.22
N ARG A 460 8.18 -7.03 -15.23
CA ARG A 460 6.72 -7.15 -15.29
C ARG A 460 6.30 -8.61 -15.24
N PHE A 461 5.35 -8.92 -14.33
CA PHE A 461 4.79 -10.25 -14.09
C PHE A 461 5.80 -11.28 -13.55
N ASP A 462 6.89 -10.79 -12.97
CA ASP A 462 7.91 -11.62 -12.30
C ASP A 462 7.96 -11.30 -10.79
N GLU A 463 6.80 -11.30 -10.15
CA GLU A 463 6.66 -11.16 -8.70
C GLU A 463 7.40 -12.28 -7.95
N GLU A 464 7.50 -13.46 -8.57
CA GLU A 464 8.17 -14.63 -7.99
C GLU A 464 9.63 -14.34 -7.64
N THR A 465 10.36 -13.68 -8.54
CA THR A 465 11.79 -13.36 -8.34
C THR A 465 11.98 -12.38 -7.18
N ILE A 466 11.17 -11.30 -7.11
CA ILE A 466 11.31 -10.32 -6.02
C ILE A 466 10.82 -10.87 -4.68
N LEU A 467 9.79 -11.72 -4.67
CA LEU A 467 9.32 -12.40 -3.47
C LEU A 467 10.38 -13.36 -2.92
N ASN A 468 11.03 -14.17 -3.78
CA ASN A 468 12.11 -15.04 -3.34
C ASN A 468 13.32 -14.26 -2.80
N ALA A 469 13.71 -13.18 -3.48
CA ALA A 469 14.81 -12.33 -3.03
C ALA A 469 14.49 -11.66 -1.67
N ALA A 470 13.27 -11.15 -1.51
CA ALA A 470 12.79 -10.56 -0.27
C ALA A 470 12.73 -11.60 0.86
N TYR A 471 12.18 -12.78 0.59
CA TYR A 471 12.09 -13.88 1.55
C TYR A 471 13.47 -14.32 2.04
N THR A 472 14.42 -14.52 1.11
CA THR A 472 15.77 -14.93 1.47
C THR A 472 16.47 -13.92 2.39
N PHE A 473 16.29 -12.61 2.11
CA PHE A 473 16.81 -11.55 2.98
C PHE A 473 16.12 -11.54 4.35
N GLU A 474 14.80 -11.66 4.38
CA GLU A 474 14.00 -11.70 5.61
C GLU A 474 14.42 -12.84 6.54
N GLN A 475 14.65 -14.05 5.97
CA GLN A 475 15.11 -15.21 6.75
C GLN A 475 16.53 -14.99 7.34
N LYS A 476 17.38 -14.21 6.69
CA LYS A 476 18.70 -13.84 7.19
C LYS A 476 18.65 -12.72 8.22
N GLU A 477 17.83 -11.67 7.95
CA GLU A 477 17.78 -10.48 8.79
C GLU A 477 16.94 -10.67 10.05
N LYS A 478 15.82 -11.38 9.95
CA LYS A 478 14.90 -11.66 11.06
C LYS A 478 14.45 -10.38 11.77
N PHE A 479 14.05 -9.37 11.00
CA PHE A 479 13.73 -8.02 11.51
C PHE A 479 12.72 -8.05 12.65
N ARG A 480 11.62 -8.79 12.52
CA ARG A 480 10.53 -8.86 13.53
C ARG A 480 10.94 -9.54 14.83
N GLU A 481 11.96 -10.41 14.82
CA GLU A 481 12.51 -11.01 16.04
C GLU A 481 13.37 -10.00 16.82
N LYS A 482 14.08 -9.11 16.10
CA LYS A 482 15.03 -8.13 16.67
C LYS A 482 14.34 -6.85 17.13
N TYR A 483 13.31 -6.40 16.40
CA TYR A 483 12.69 -5.09 16.58
C TYR A 483 11.18 -5.18 16.69
N LYS A 484 10.58 -4.29 17.47
CA LYS A 484 9.13 -4.18 17.66
C LYS A 484 8.71 -2.75 17.96
N PRO A 485 7.48 -2.34 17.57
CA PRO A 485 6.91 -1.06 17.96
C PRO A 485 6.81 -0.91 19.48
N GLU A 486 7.10 0.29 19.98
CA GLU A 486 7.08 0.58 21.43
C GLU A 486 5.89 1.43 21.86
N PHE A 487 5.11 2.00 20.93
CA PHE A 487 3.96 2.88 21.18
C PHE A 487 4.28 4.09 22.05
N LYS A 488 5.53 4.56 22.02
CA LYS A 488 5.97 5.70 22.80
C LYS A 488 5.67 7.00 22.07
N LYS A 489 5.35 8.05 22.83
CA LYS A 489 5.49 9.44 22.37
C LYS A 489 6.96 9.79 22.62
N GLY A 490 7.78 9.74 21.59
CA GLY A 490 9.18 10.18 21.67
C GLY A 490 9.26 11.68 21.99
N GLU A 491 10.38 12.10 22.57
CA GLU A 491 10.75 13.51 22.72
C GLU A 491 10.98 14.17 21.36
#